data_071effd45d9a70c8285bfe64609fc727
#
_entry.id   071effd45d9a70c8285bfe64609fc727
#
_cell.length_a   1.000
_cell.length_b   1.000
_cell.length_c   1.000
_cell.angle_alpha   90.00
_cell.angle_beta   90.00
_cell.angle_gamma   90.00
#
_symmetry.space_group_name_H-M   'P 1'
#
loop_
_entity.id
_entity.type
_entity.pdbx_description
1 polymer ?
#
loop_
_entity_poly.entity_id
_entity_poly.type
_entity_poly.pdbx_seq_one_letter_code
_entity_poly.pdbx_strand_id
1 'polypeptide(L)'
;GLVECPVPLLGDFDPSFLELPREVLLTSMQEHQKSFGVEDASGNLMPHFLTVLNLHPKDLSLVKKGWERVLRARLEDGRFFWKTDLEATFDEWLEALDAVTFLAPLGSMGEKTRRISALCRWLAAKVQQDPEQAARAGRLSKADLVSAMVGEFDTLQGIMGGIYARKKGETEAVAAALAEQYLPSGPDSPVPGTGLGSILSIADKVDTLVGCFGLGMIPTGAADPYALRRCALGITRIMLERGYRFDVKELFEEAQRLYGDRKWKLAPAEAIAKLNDFFIARVKNYFLTQGKETLLVEAVTAVAPDNVWALGRRLGALESMSRQDDFPQAAQTFKRVANIIRKQGHEAG
;
A
#
# COMPACT_ATOMS: atom_id res chain seq x y z
N GLY A 1 14.91 -3.02 21.14
CA GLY A 1 15.40 -4.21 21.85
C GLY A 1 15.39 -3.99 23.36
N LEU A 2 15.49 -5.06 24.16
CA LEU A 2 15.61 -4.95 25.60
C LEU A 2 17.02 -4.47 25.95
N VAL A 3 17.11 -3.44 26.82
CA VAL A 3 18.36 -2.88 27.34
C VAL A 3 18.36 -3.11 28.85
N GLU A 4 19.33 -3.86 29.34
CA GLU A 4 19.43 -4.24 30.76
C GLU A 4 19.98 -3.10 31.64
N CYS A 5 20.92 -2.32 31.08
CA CYS A 5 21.55 -1.18 31.77
C CYS A 5 21.50 0.08 30.89
N PRO A 6 20.32 0.77 30.84
CA PRO A 6 20.11 1.89 29.92
C PRO A 6 20.89 3.14 30.36
N VAL A 7 21.83 3.55 29.52
CA VAL A 7 22.61 4.80 29.71
C VAL A 7 22.31 5.70 28.50
N PRO A 8 21.51 6.78 28.64
CA PRO A 8 21.23 7.70 27.56
C PRO A 8 22.48 8.48 27.17
N LEU A 9 22.71 8.63 25.87
CA LEU A 9 23.78 9.41 25.29
C LEU A 9 23.21 10.38 24.25
N LEU A 10 23.36 11.67 24.50
CA LEU A 10 23.07 12.72 23.56
C LEU A 10 24.30 13.05 22.72
N GLY A 11 24.19 12.86 21.41
CA GLY A 11 25.21 13.20 20.44
C GLY A 11 24.79 14.33 19.51
N ASP A 12 25.75 14.86 18.77
CA ASP A 12 25.54 15.99 17.87
C ASP A 12 26.02 15.64 16.47
N PHE A 13 25.43 16.30 15.46
CA PHE A 13 25.91 16.26 14.08
C PHE A 13 25.94 17.65 13.49
N ASP A 14 26.66 17.81 12.37
CA ASP A 14 26.78 19.12 11.70
C ASP A 14 25.40 19.59 11.23
N PRO A 15 24.95 20.80 11.62
CA PRO A 15 23.67 21.36 11.22
C PRO A 15 23.45 21.44 9.70
N SER A 16 24.51 21.45 8.89
CA SER A 16 24.41 21.44 7.44
C SER A 16 23.72 20.19 6.89
N PHE A 17 23.71 19.07 7.63
CA PHE A 17 22.98 17.87 7.22
C PHE A 17 21.46 18.00 7.31
N LEU A 18 20.94 19.02 7.99
CA LEU A 18 19.49 19.31 8.00
C LEU A 18 18.95 19.73 6.62
N GLU A 19 19.81 19.93 5.62
CA GLU A 19 19.42 20.08 4.20
C GLU A 19 18.85 18.79 3.61
N LEU A 20 19.19 17.63 4.16
CA LEU A 20 18.66 16.33 3.77
C LEU A 20 17.17 16.20 4.16
N PRO A 21 16.39 15.43 3.43
CA PRO A 21 15.04 15.11 3.87
C PRO A 21 15.03 14.51 5.28
N ARG A 22 14.06 14.92 6.08
CA ARG A 22 13.88 14.45 7.46
C ARG A 22 13.84 12.92 7.55
N GLU A 23 13.16 12.29 6.60
CA GLU A 23 13.00 10.84 6.51
C GLU A 23 14.34 10.14 6.31
N VAL A 24 15.24 10.71 5.52
CA VAL A 24 16.60 10.19 5.31
C VAL A 24 17.41 10.28 6.60
N LEU A 25 17.35 11.42 7.30
CA LEU A 25 18.04 11.61 8.56
C LEU A 25 17.58 10.61 9.62
N LEU A 26 16.27 10.46 9.79
CA LEU A 26 15.69 9.54 10.78
C LEU A 26 16.01 8.08 10.44
N THR A 27 15.91 7.69 9.17
CA THR A 27 16.23 6.32 8.74
C THR A 27 17.71 6.01 8.96
N SER A 28 18.62 6.94 8.62
CA SER A 28 20.05 6.77 8.86
C SER A 28 20.38 6.56 10.35
N MET A 29 19.70 7.31 11.24
CA MET A 29 19.88 7.16 12.68
C MET A 29 19.30 5.84 13.20
N GLN A 30 18.11 5.45 12.74
CA GLN A 30 17.39 4.29 13.27
C GLN A 30 17.93 2.97 12.75
N GLU A 31 18.20 2.84 11.47
CA GLU A 31 18.59 1.55 10.87
C GLU A 31 20.02 1.18 11.23
N HIS A 32 20.95 2.12 11.11
CA HIS A 32 22.38 1.84 11.31
C HIS A 32 22.83 1.95 12.76
N GLN A 33 22.25 2.86 13.54
CA GLN A 33 22.73 3.15 14.89
C GLN A 33 21.69 2.94 15.99
N LYS A 34 20.44 2.55 15.66
CA LYS A 34 19.36 2.44 16.64
C LYS A 34 19.19 3.67 17.52
N SER A 35 19.47 4.84 16.93
CA SER A 35 19.36 6.15 17.56
C SER A 35 18.07 6.84 17.16
N PHE A 36 17.68 7.83 17.95
CA PHE A 36 16.47 8.64 17.75
C PHE A 36 16.87 10.07 17.40
N GLY A 37 16.17 10.69 16.42
CA GLY A 37 16.27 12.11 16.18
C GLY A 37 15.67 12.92 17.32
N VAL A 38 16.22 14.10 17.59
CA VAL A 38 15.72 15.05 18.59
C VAL A 38 14.97 16.17 17.89
N GLU A 39 13.80 16.52 18.37
CA GLU A 39 12.94 17.58 17.80
C GLU A 39 12.77 18.72 18.81
N ASP A 40 12.57 19.92 18.28
CA ASP A 40 12.16 21.07 19.08
C ASP A 40 10.64 21.00 19.41
N ALA A 41 10.16 21.95 20.20
CA ALA A 41 8.74 22.04 20.60
C ALA A 41 7.78 22.25 19.42
N SER A 42 8.30 22.66 18.25
CA SER A 42 7.54 22.86 17.01
C SER A 42 7.59 21.63 16.08
N GLY A 43 8.31 20.55 16.47
CA GLY A 43 8.46 19.33 15.69
C GLY A 43 9.54 19.40 14.60
N ASN A 44 10.40 20.43 14.61
CA ASN A 44 11.53 20.50 13.70
C ASN A 44 12.69 19.65 14.21
N LEU A 45 13.33 18.90 13.33
CA LEU A 45 14.49 18.09 13.67
C LEU A 45 15.67 19.00 14.03
N MET A 46 16.26 18.74 15.19
CA MET A 46 17.46 19.41 15.67
C MET A 46 18.73 18.63 15.26
N PRO A 47 19.91 19.27 15.21
CA PRO A 47 21.15 18.59 14.85
C PRO A 47 21.70 17.73 15.99
N HIS A 48 20.81 16.95 16.62
CA HIS A 48 21.11 16.10 17.75
C HIS A 48 20.50 14.71 17.55
N PHE A 49 21.12 13.70 18.15
CA PHE A 49 20.56 12.36 18.22
C PHE A 49 20.66 11.79 19.63
N LEU A 50 19.69 10.96 20.01
CA LEU A 50 19.68 10.24 21.28
C LEU A 50 19.88 8.75 21.02
N THR A 51 20.86 8.15 21.68
CA THR A 51 21.03 6.70 21.72
C THR A 51 21.01 6.18 23.14
N VAL A 52 20.78 4.88 23.32
CA VAL A 52 20.78 4.23 24.63
C VAL A 52 21.83 3.12 24.61
N LEU A 53 22.85 3.31 25.40
CA LEU A 53 23.92 2.32 25.63
C LEU A 53 23.41 1.23 26.57
N ASN A 54 23.97 0.02 26.49
CA ASN A 54 23.63 -1.10 27.38
C ASN A 54 24.71 -1.36 28.46
N LEU A 55 25.54 -0.38 28.73
CA LEU A 55 26.57 -0.44 29.77
C LEU A 55 27.05 0.97 30.14
N HIS A 56 27.64 1.11 31.33
CA HIS A 56 28.33 2.34 31.74
C HIS A 56 29.76 2.34 31.18
N PRO A 57 30.08 3.18 30.17
CA PRO A 57 31.43 3.24 29.62
C PRO A 57 32.36 3.95 30.61
N LYS A 58 33.64 3.59 30.57
CA LYS A 58 34.68 4.28 31.38
C LYS A 58 34.90 5.72 30.93
N ASP A 59 34.70 5.98 29.62
CA ASP A 59 34.83 7.31 29.05
C ASP A 59 33.63 7.54 28.08
N LEU A 60 32.62 8.27 28.56
CA LEU A 60 31.43 8.60 27.82
C LEU A 60 31.74 9.55 26.64
N SER A 61 32.74 10.42 26.78
CA SER A 61 33.14 11.38 25.75
C SER A 61 33.74 10.69 24.52
N LEU A 62 34.53 9.64 24.76
CA LEU A 62 35.13 8.83 23.71
C LEU A 62 34.04 8.06 22.95
N VAL A 63 33.09 7.49 23.68
CA VAL A 63 31.92 6.79 23.06
C VAL A 63 31.08 7.76 22.24
N LYS A 64 30.77 8.96 22.78
CA LYS A 64 30.03 10.00 22.03
C LYS A 64 30.70 10.33 20.69
N LYS A 65 32.02 10.61 20.72
CA LYS A 65 32.81 10.89 19.50
C LYS A 65 32.77 9.73 18.49
N GLY A 66 32.78 8.49 18.99
CA GLY A 66 32.61 7.30 18.13
C GLY A 66 31.30 7.29 17.40
N TRP A 67 30.17 7.51 18.09
CA TRP A 67 28.83 7.56 17.52
C TRP A 67 28.68 8.72 16.53
N GLU A 68 29.14 9.92 16.87
CA GLU A 68 29.11 11.10 16.01
C GLU A 68 29.91 10.89 14.72
N ARG A 69 31.09 10.23 14.83
CA ARG A 69 31.90 9.91 13.65
C ARG A 69 31.21 8.94 12.70
N VAL A 70 30.59 7.88 13.23
CA VAL A 70 29.88 6.90 12.40
C VAL A 70 28.65 7.53 11.74
N LEU A 71 27.87 8.31 12.52
CA LEU A 71 26.70 9.00 11.95
C LEU A 71 27.12 9.98 10.85
N ARG A 72 28.18 10.77 11.07
CA ARG A 72 28.70 11.69 10.06
C ARG A 72 29.00 10.98 8.75
N ALA A 73 29.69 9.83 8.76
CA ALA A 73 30.00 9.09 7.56
C ALA A 73 28.72 8.68 6.80
N ARG A 74 27.71 8.20 7.51
CA ARG A 74 26.42 7.83 6.92
C ARG A 74 25.65 9.01 6.35
N LEU A 75 25.70 10.17 7.01
CA LEU A 75 25.06 11.39 6.52
C LEU A 75 25.80 11.97 5.31
N GLU A 76 27.13 11.83 5.21
CA GLU A 76 27.88 12.18 4.00
C GLU A 76 27.50 11.29 2.82
N ASP A 77 27.36 9.98 3.03
CA ASP A 77 26.85 9.06 2.00
C ASP A 77 25.43 9.48 1.55
N GLY A 78 24.53 9.73 2.51
CA GLY A 78 23.17 10.23 2.22
C GLY A 78 23.18 11.55 1.45
N ARG A 79 24.09 12.48 1.78
CA ARG A 79 24.24 13.74 1.03
C ARG A 79 24.72 13.53 -0.39
N PHE A 80 25.62 12.59 -0.59
CA PHE A 80 26.08 12.22 -1.95
C PHE A 80 24.93 11.64 -2.77
N PHE A 81 24.18 10.67 -2.23
CA PHE A 81 23.02 10.08 -2.91
C PHE A 81 21.95 11.14 -3.22
N TRP A 82 21.66 12.01 -2.25
CA TRP A 82 20.70 13.10 -2.43
C TRP A 82 21.05 14.01 -3.60
N LYS A 83 22.31 14.44 -3.70
CA LYS A 83 22.78 15.30 -4.80
C LYS A 83 22.73 14.58 -6.13
N THR A 84 23.21 13.35 -6.20
CA THR A 84 23.16 12.51 -7.40
C THR A 84 21.73 12.35 -7.91
N ASP A 85 20.80 12.04 -7.03
CA ASP A 85 19.40 11.81 -7.39
C ASP A 85 18.67 13.12 -7.82
N LEU A 86 19.07 14.27 -7.29
CA LEU A 86 18.53 15.57 -7.73
C LEU A 86 18.98 15.93 -9.15
N GLU A 87 20.18 15.53 -9.56
CA GLU A 87 20.70 15.76 -10.92
C GLU A 87 20.02 14.88 -11.96
N ALA A 88 19.65 13.65 -11.60
CA ALA A 88 18.95 12.72 -12.48
C ALA A 88 17.54 13.23 -12.82
N THR A 89 17.03 12.88 -13.99
CA THR A 89 15.67 13.19 -14.44
C THR A 89 14.72 11.99 -14.22
N PHE A 90 13.41 12.27 -14.19
CA PHE A 90 12.44 11.17 -14.18
C PHE A 90 12.48 10.33 -15.46
N ASP A 91 12.79 10.92 -16.60
CA ASP A 91 12.86 10.17 -17.86
C ASP A 91 14.00 9.14 -17.83
N GLU A 92 15.18 9.52 -17.33
CA GLU A 92 16.30 8.57 -17.11
C GLU A 92 15.91 7.44 -16.16
N TRP A 93 15.22 7.74 -15.06
CA TRP A 93 14.74 6.73 -14.12
C TRP A 93 13.69 5.81 -14.75
N LEU A 94 12.78 6.35 -15.57
CA LEU A 94 11.77 5.56 -16.26
C LEU A 94 12.36 4.65 -17.33
N GLU A 95 13.44 5.04 -17.99
CA GLU A 95 14.21 4.17 -18.88
C GLU A 95 14.93 3.08 -18.09
N ALA A 96 15.58 3.43 -16.98
CA ALA A 96 16.27 2.46 -16.13
C ALA A 96 15.31 1.40 -15.56
N LEU A 97 14.05 1.72 -15.29
CA LEU A 97 13.03 0.76 -14.84
C LEU A 97 12.73 -0.34 -15.87
N ASP A 98 12.99 -0.13 -17.14
CA ASP A 98 12.82 -1.16 -18.18
C ASP A 98 13.83 -2.31 -18.03
N ALA A 99 14.97 -2.08 -17.37
CA ALA A 99 15.94 -3.10 -17.01
C ALA A 99 15.67 -3.77 -15.66
N VAL A 100 14.80 -3.22 -14.82
CA VAL A 100 14.46 -3.79 -13.49
C VAL A 100 13.36 -4.83 -13.65
N THR A 101 13.66 -6.09 -13.35
CA THR A 101 12.66 -7.17 -13.41
C THR A 101 11.63 -7.02 -12.28
N PHE A 102 10.34 -7.01 -12.64
CA PHE A 102 9.26 -7.15 -11.65
C PHE A 102 9.08 -8.61 -11.24
N LEU A 103 8.59 -9.44 -12.17
CA LEU A 103 8.56 -10.90 -12.13
C LEU A 103 8.86 -11.36 -13.55
N ALA A 104 9.84 -12.26 -13.74
CA ALA A 104 10.31 -12.62 -15.07
C ALA A 104 9.19 -12.89 -16.10
N PRO A 105 8.11 -13.65 -15.77
CA PRO A 105 7.01 -13.85 -16.73
C PRO A 105 6.10 -12.62 -16.92
N LEU A 106 6.11 -11.64 -15.99
CA LEU A 106 5.28 -10.44 -16.05
C LEU A 106 6.03 -9.21 -16.59
N GLY A 107 7.34 -9.34 -16.82
CA GLY A 107 8.18 -8.32 -17.42
C GLY A 107 8.83 -7.38 -16.39
N SER A 108 9.17 -6.16 -16.84
CA SER A 108 9.93 -5.17 -16.09
C SER A 108 9.04 -4.28 -15.20
N MET A 109 9.71 -3.54 -14.30
CA MET A 109 9.05 -2.47 -13.52
C MET A 109 8.57 -1.33 -14.43
N GLY A 110 9.29 -1.04 -15.52
CA GLY A 110 8.84 -0.07 -16.51
C GLY A 110 7.53 -0.47 -17.18
N GLU A 111 7.36 -1.76 -17.55
CA GLU A 111 6.11 -2.28 -18.07
C GLU A 111 4.99 -2.21 -17.00
N LYS A 112 5.31 -2.53 -15.74
CA LYS A 112 4.38 -2.42 -14.61
C LYS A 112 3.89 -0.98 -14.44
N THR A 113 4.77 0.02 -14.45
CA THR A 113 4.36 1.43 -14.31
C THR A 113 3.47 1.90 -15.47
N ARG A 114 3.69 1.39 -16.69
CA ARG A 114 2.81 1.69 -17.83
C ARG A 114 1.39 1.13 -17.61
N ARG A 115 1.25 -0.10 -17.09
CA ARG A 115 -0.05 -0.69 -16.76
C ARG A 115 -0.71 0.05 -15.59
N ILE A 116 0.05 0.36 -14.53
CA ILE A 116 -0.46 1.14 -13.38
C ILE A 116 -0.96 2.51 -13.85
N SER A 117 -0.22 3.20 -14.72
CA SER A 117 -0.62 4.50 -15.29
C SER A 117 -1.98 4.42 -16.00
N ALA A 118 -2.16 3.42 -16.87
CA ALA A 118 -3.42 3.21 -17.58
C ALA A 118 -4.56 2.88 -16.62
N LEU A 119 -4.31 2.03 -15.62
CA LEU A 119 -5.29 1.63 -14.62
C LEU A 119 -5.68 2.80 -13.69
N CYS A 120 -4.71 3.65 -13.31
CA CYS A 120 -4.98 4.88 -12.56
C CYS A 120 -5.88 5.84 -13.34
N ARG A 121 -5.64 6.02 -14.64
CA ARG A 121 -6.50 6.83 -15.52
C ARG A 121 -7.93 6.28 -15.55
N TRP A 122 -8.08 4.98 -15.70
CA TRP A 122 -9.37 4.32 -15.73
C TRP A 122 -10.11 4.46 -14.38
N LEU A 123 -9.43 4.21 -13.25
CA LEU A 123 -9.98 4.35 -11.90
C LEU A 123 -10.39 5.79 -11.60
N ALA A 124 -9.57 6.77 -11.99
CA ALA A 124 -9.84 8.19 -11.74
C ALA A 124 -11.16 8.64 -12.36
N ALA A 125 -11.48 8.17 -13.58
CA ALA A 125 -12.77 8.43 -14.22
C ALA A 125 -13.95 7.84 -13.45
N LYS A 126 -13.77 6.68 -12.78
CA LYS A 126 -14.83 6.03 -11.98
C LYS A 126 -15.10 6.75 -10.65
N VAL A 127 -14.12 7.46 -10.09
CA VAL A 127 -14.20 8.09 -8.76
C VAL A 127 -14.10 9.61 -8.82
N GLN A 128 -14.27 10.21 -9.99
CA GLN A 128 -14.31 11.66 -10.22
C GLN A 128 -13.03 12.39 -9.77
N GLN A 129 -11.87 11.77 -10.03
CA GLN A 129 -10.55 12.38 -9.87
C GLN A 129 -9.98 12.75 -11.24
N ASP A 130 -8.92 13.56 -11.26
CA ASP A 130 -8.23 13.96 -12.49
C ASP A 130 -7.50 12.76 -13.13
N PRO A 131 -7.92 12.29 -14.32
CA PRO A 131 -7.32 11.12 -14.95
C PRO A 131 -5.87 11.32 -15.39
N GLU A 132 -5.48 12.55 -15.77
CA GLU A 132 -4.12 12.84 -16.24
C GLU A 132 -3.14 12.88 -15.08
N GLN A 133 -3.50 13.51 -13.95
CA GLN A 133 -2.69 13.48 -12.76
C GLN A 133 -2.57 12.05 -12.18
N ALA A 134 -3.68 11.29 -12.20
CA ALA A 134 -3.66 9.88 -11.78
C ALA A 134 -2.74 9.03 -12.66
N ALA A 135 -2.81 9.19 -13.98
CA ALA A 135 -1.92 8.51 -14.92
C ALA A 135 -0.46 8.92 -14.72
N ARG A 136 -0.19 10.20 -14.47
CA ARG A 136 1.16 10.69 -14.18
C ARG A 136 1.71 10.08 -12.89
N ALA A 137 0.94 10.06 -11.81
CA ALA A 137 1.31 9.39 -10.56
C ALA A 137 1.59 7.89 -10.80
N GLY A 138 0.73 7.20 -11.55
CA GLY A 138 0.93 5.81 -11.94
C GLY A 138 2.22 5.58 -12.72
N ARG A 139 2.55 6.47 -13.66
CA ARG A 139 3.78 6.39 -14.47
C ARG A 139 5.04 6.54 -13.62
N LEU A 140 5.02 7.43 -12.63
CA LEU A 140 6.14 7.73 -11.74
C LEU A 140 6.23 6.81 -10.52
N SER A 141 5.24 5.95 -10.29
CA SER A 141 5.06 5.21 -9.03
C SER A 141 6.24 4.37 -8.55
N LYS A 142 7.12 3.96 -9.45
CA LYS A 142 8.29 3.12 -9.14
C LYS A 142 9.61 3.77 -9.55
N ALA A 143 9.59 5.05 -9.95
CA ALA A 143 10.78 5.73 -10.46
C ALA A 143 11.90 5.81 -9.40
N ASP A 144 11.55 5.97 -8.15
CA ASP A 144 12.50 6.05 -7.03
C ASP A 144 13.22 4.74 -6.71
N LEU A 145 12.76 3.59 -7.22
CA LEU A 145 13.45 2.31 -7.03
C LEU A 145 14.85 2.25 -7.68
N VAL A 146 15.10 3.10 -8.65
CA VAL A 146 16.41 3.20 -9.32
C VAL A 146 17.24 4.39 -8.82
N SER A 147 16.75 5.13 -7.83
CA SER A 147 17.51 6.19 -7.18
C SER A 147 18.59 5.62 -6.28
N ALA A 148 19.70 6.34 -6.12
CA ALA A 148 20.78 5.94 -5.23
C ALA A 148 20.32 5.88 -3.77
N MET A 149 19.45 6.82 -3.36
CA MET A 149 18.91 6.88 -2.00
C MET A 149 18.07 5.65 -1.65
N VAL A 150 17.15 5.21 -2.52
CA VAL A 150 16.34 4.02 -2.27
C VAL A 150 17.15 2.74 -2.41
N GLY A 151 18.22 2.76 -3.21
CA GLY A 151 19.18 1.68 -3.29
C GLY A 151 19.90 1.40 -1.96
N GLU A 152 20.18 2.44 -1.16
CA GLU A 152 20.78 2.32 0.18
C GLU A 152 19.69 2.13 1.26
N PHE A 153 18.58 2.85 1.17
CA PHE A 153 17.48 2.84 2.14
C PHE A 153 16.17 2.37 1.49
N ASP A 154 16.03 1.07 1.32
CA ASP A 154 14.87 0.45 0.66
C ASP A 154 13.53 0.73 1.35
N THR A 155 13.56 0.98 2.66
CA THR A 155 12.39 1.37 3.46
C THR A 155 11.82 2.74 3.08
N LEU A 156 12.59 3.59 2.39
CA LEU A 156 12.17 4.90 1.91
C LEU A 156 11.50 4.89 0.53
N GLN A 157 11.34 3.72 -0.10
CA GLN A 157 10.62 3.62 -1.37
C GLN A 157 9.21 4.23 -1.28
N GLY A 158 8.82 4.97 -2.29
CA GLY A 158 7.56 5.74 -2.34
C GLY A 158 7.68 7.08 -1.61
N ILE A 159 8.20 7.11 -0.39
CA ILE A 159 8.45 8.36 0.36
C ILE A 159 9.41 9.25 -0.43
N MET A 160 10.54 8.71 -0.85
CA MET A 160 11.50 9.43 -1.69
C MET A 160 10.91 9.78 -3.05
N GLY A 161 10.08 8.91 -3.62
CA GLY A 161 9.33 9.22 -4.85
C GLY A 161 8.51 10.51 -4.73
N GLY A 162 7.79 10.68 -3.62
CA GLY A 162 7.05 11.90 -3.31
C GLY A 162 7.94 13.12 -3.09
N ILE A 163 9.07 12.97 -2.39
CA ILE A 163 10.03 14.05 -2.14
C ILE A 163 10.67 14.51 -3.45
N TYR A 164 11.15 13.56 -4.28
CA TYR A 164 11.72 13.89 -5.58
C TYR A 164 10.69 14.53 -6.53
N ALA A 165 9.44 14.07 -6.50
CA ALA A 165 8.38 14.67 -7.32
C ALA A 165 8.21 16.16 -7.02
N ARG A 166 8.14 16.54 -5.74
CA ARG A 166 8.11 17.98 -5.34
C ARG A 166 9.33 18.74 -5.82
N LYS A 167 10.52 18.18 -5.65
CA LYS A 167 11.78 18.83 -6.06
C LYS A 167 11.92 18.99 -7.57
N LYS A 168 11.35 18.07 -8.34
CA LYS A 168 11.38 18.07 -9.81
C LYS A 168 10.16 18.74 -10.45
N GLY A 169 9.30 19.42 -9.65
CA GLY A 169 8.22 20.29 -10.14
C GLY A 169 6.91 19.57 -10.49
N GLU A 170 6.70 18.33 -10.02
CA GLU A 170 5.39 17.68 -10.11
C GLU A 170 4.38 18.36 -9.17
N THR A 171 3.08 18.18 -9.45
CA THR A 171 2.03 18.72 -8.58
C THR A 171 2.06 18.07 -7.19
N GLU A 172 1.61 18.79 -6.16
CA GLU A 172 1.52 18.24 -4.81
C GLU A 172 0.62 17.01 -4.76
N ALA A 173 -0.43 16.95 -5.58
CA ALA A 173 -1.32 15.81 -5.67
C ALA A 173 -0.59 14.55 -6.17
N VAL A 174 0.27 14.66 -7.19
CA VAL A 174 1.11 13.58 -7.70
C VAL A 174 2.15 13.19 -6.66
N ALA A 175 2.83 14.15 -6.05
CA ALA A 175 3.85 13.89 -5.05
C ALA A 175 3.30 13.17 -3.81
N ALA A 176 2.16 13.61 -3.30
CA ALA A 176 1.48 12.95 -2.19
C ALA A 176 1.05 11.52 -2.56
N ALA A 177 0.51 11.31 -3.76
CA ALA A 177 0.13 9.97 -4.23
C ALA A 177 1.31 9.00 -4.27
N LEU A 178 2.48 9.46 -4.72
CA LEU A 178 3.71 8.66 -4.74
C LEU A 178 4.14 8.26 -3.32
N ALA A 179 4.08 9.19 -2.37
CA ALA A 179 4.43 8.90 -0.97
C ALA A 179 3.45 7.90 -0.31
N GLU A 180 2.19 7.91 -0.72
CA GLU A 180 1.11 7.10 -0.13
C GLU A 180 0.89 5.74 -0.83
N GLN A 181 1.56 5.47 -1.96
CA GLN A 181 1.25 4.34 -2.86
C GLN A 181 1.26 2.96 -2.19
N TYR A 182 2.08 2.79 -1.16
CA TYR A 182 2.19 1.51 -0.45
C TYR A 182 1.21 1.35 0.70
N LEU A 183 0.49 2.41 1.07
CA LEU A 183 -0.55 2.36 2.11
C LEU A 183 -1.81 1.62 1.60
N PRO A 184 -2.56 0.95 2.50
CA PRO A 184 -2.12 0.53 3.82
C PRO A 184 -1.09 -0.59 3.72
N SER A 185 -0.04 -0.53 4.53
CA SER A 185 1.02 -1.54 4.57
C SER A 185 0.69 -2.75 5.46
N GLY A 186 -0.35 -2.63 6.28
CA GLY A 186 -0.82 -3.68 7.19
C GLY A 186 -2.22 -3.37 7.74
N PRO A 187 -2.74 -4.26 8.63
CA PRO A 187 -4.09 -4.11 9.18
C PRO A 187 -4.32 -2.79 9.92
N ASP A 188 -3.33 -2.34 10.68
CA ASP A 188 -3.40 -1.13 11.52
C ASP A 188 -2.82 0.12 10.85
N SER A 189 -2.24 -0.04 9.65
CA SER A 189 -1.72 1.08 8.87
C SER A 189 -2.87 1.95 8.33
N PRO A 190 -2.73 3.29 8.27
CA PRO A 190 -3.74 4.15 7.66
C PRO A 190 -3.89 3.82 6.16
N VAL A 191 -5.07 4.11 5.61
CA VAL A 191 -5.24 4.16 4.15
C VAL A 191 -4.64 5.46 3.60
N PRO A 192 -4.35 5.54 2.28
CA PRO A 192 -3.88 6.79 1.67
C PRO A 192 -4.78 7.97 2.03
N GLY A 193 -4.19 9.11 2.41
CA GLY A 193 -4.91 10.33 2.79
C GLY A 193 -5.57 11.03 1.61
N THR A 194 -4.99 10.90 0.42
CA THR A 194 -5.44 11.56 -0.82
C THR A 194 -6.24 10.64 -1.74
N GLY A 195 -7.08 11.24 -2.61
CA GLY A 195 -7.83 10.50 -3.63
C GLY A 195 -6.89 9.87 -4.66
N LEU A 196 -5.87 10.59 -5.14
CA LEU A 196 -4.89 10.06 -6.08
C LEU A 196 -4.02 8.97 -5.45
N GLY A 197 -3.60 9.10 -4.19
CA GLY A 197 -2.88 8.07 -3.46
C GLY A 197 -3.70 6.79 -3.32
N SER A 198 -5.01 6.92 -3.06
CA SER A 198 -5.94 5.78 -2.99
C SER A 198 -6.06 5.06 -4.34
N ILE A 199 -6.18 5.79 -5.45
CA ILE A 199 -6.22 5.24 -6.80
C ILE A 199 -4.92 4.51 -7.12
N LEU A 200 -3.78 5.15 -6.88
CA LEU A 200 -2.46 4.58 -7.16
C LEU A 200 -2.22 3.31 -6.36
N SER A 201 -2.54 3.33 -5.07
CA SER A 201 -2.43 2.17 -4.20
C SER A 201 -3.29 0.99 -4.66
N ILE A 202 -4.54 1.24 -5.07
CA ILE A 202 -5.41 0.21 -5.63
C ILE A 202 -4.81 -0.34 -6.93
N ALA A 203 -4.40 0.53 -7.85
CA ALA A 203 -3.86 0.15 -9.15
C ALA A 203 -2.62 -0.75 -9.04
N ASP A 204 -1.66 -0.40 -8.18
CA ASP A 204 -0.45 -1.20 -7.95
C ASP A 204 -0.78 -2.59 -7.37
N LYS A 205 -1.68 -2.63 -6.37
CA LYS A 205 -2.10 -3.89 -5.74
C LYS A 205 -2.87 -4.79 -6.71
N VAL A 206 -3.75 -4.21 -7.53
CA VAL A 206 -4.53 -4.95 -8.53
C VAL A 206 -3.64 -5.48 -9.65
N ASP A 207 -2.71 -4.68 -10.18
CA ASP A 207 -1.74 -5.15 -11.17
C ASP A 207 -0.99 -6.39 -10.66
N THR A 208 -0.54 -6.36 -9.40
CA THR A 208 0.15 -7.48 -8.77
C THR A 208 -0.76 -8.71 -8.61
N LEU A 209 -1.98 -8.52 -8.12
CA LEU A 209 -2.95 -9.62 -7.94
C LEU A 209 -3.26 -10.32 -9.27
N VAL A 210 -3.62 -9.55 -10.28
CA VAL A 210 -3.98 -10.08 -11.61
C VAL A 210 -2.81 -10.81 -12.24
N GLY A 211 -1.62 -10.22 -12.19
CA GLY A 211 -0.40 -10.85 -12.71
C GLY A 211 -0.08 -12.18 -12.02
N CYS A 212 -0.09 -12.22 -10.69
CA CYS A 212 0.19 -13.44 -9.94
C CYS A 212 -0.86 -14.53 -10.18
N PHE A 213 -2.14 -14.19 -10.20
CA PHE A 213 -3.21 -15.15 -10.48
C PHE A 213 -3.14 -15.70 -11.90
N GLY A 214 -2.86 -14.85 -12.89
CA GLY A 214 -2.64 -15.29 -14.27
C GLY A 214 -1.50 -16.31 -14.40
N LEU A 215 -0.46 -16.19 -13.58
CA LEU A 215 0.64 -17.15 -13.49
C LEU A 215 0.34 -18.34 -12.57
N GLY A 216 -0.84 -18.45 -11.98
CA GLY A 216 -1.21 -19.50 -11.03
C GLY A 216 -0.47 -19.43 -9.69
N MET A 217 0.09 -18.26 -9.34
CA MET A 217 0.77 -18.01 -8.05
C MET A 217 -0.26 -17.63 -6.97
N ILE A 218 -1.13 -18.58 -6.65
CA ILE A 218 -2.24 -18.38 -5.71
C ILE A 218 -1.76 -18.71 -4.30
N PRO A 219 -2.00 -17.85 -3.28
CA PRO A 219 -1.59 -18.15 -1.90
C PRO A 219 -2.26 -19.40 -1.36
N THR A 220 -1.45 -20.29 -0.77
CA THR A 220 -1.91 -21.54 -0.14
C THR A 220 -1.41 -21.63 1.30
N GLY A 221 -2.27 -22.03 2.23
CA GLY A 221 -1.90 -22.18 3.65
C GLY A 221 -1.24 -20.91 4.20
N ALA A 222 -0.05 -21.02 4.79
CA ALA A 222 0.73 -19.89 5.31
C ALA A 222 1.55 -19.15 4.23
N ALA A 223 1.78 -19.78 3.06
CA ALA A 223 2.62 -19.21 2.00
C ALA A 223 1.92 -18.08 1.23
N ASP A 224 2.51 -16.91 1.24
CA ASP A 224 2.08 -15.72 0.49
C ASP A 224 3.29 -14.83 0.16
N PRO A 225 4.21 -15.30 -0.71
CA PRO A 225 5.48 -14.61 -0.96
C PRO A 225 5.32 -13.23 -1.60
N TYR A 226 4.20 -12.97 -2.26
CA TYR A 226 3.89 -11.70 -2.92
C TYR A 226 2.92 -10.83 -2.12
N ALA A 227 2.60 -11.20 -0.89
CA ALA A 227 1.69 -10.46 -0.01
C ALA A 227 0.30 -10.20 -0.62
N LEU A 228 -0.22 -11.14 -1.42
CA LEU A 228 -1.49 -10.99 -2.13
C LEU A 228 -2.68 -10.82 -1.18
N ARG A 229 -2.63 -11.44 0.03
CA ARG A 229 -3.64 -11.23 1.06
C ARG A 229 -3.64 -9.79 1.58
N ARG A 230 -2.45 -9.19 1.75
CA ARG A 230 -2.33 -7.77 2.12
C ARG A 230 -2.80 -6.85 1.00
N CYS A 231 -2.53 -7.19 -0.25
CA CYS A 231 -3.04 -6.44 -1.40
C CYS A 231 -4.57 -6.41 -1.40
N ALA A 232 -5.23 -7.56 -1.27
CA ALA A 232 -6.68 -7.65 -1.23
C ALA A 232 -7.29 -6.92 -0.01
N LEU A 233 -6.68 -7.05 1.18
CA LEU A 233 -7.09 -6.31 2.37
C LEU A 233 -6.97 -4.80 2.16
N GLY A 234 -5.84 -4.35 1.59
CA GLY A 234 -5.61 -2.93 1.31
C GLY A 234 -6.66 -2.34 0.37
N ILE A 235 -6.99 -3.04 -0.72
CA ILE A 235 -8.05 -2.63 -1.66
C ILE A 235 -9.39 -2.55 -0.92
N THR A 236 -9.74 -3.59 -0.16
CA THR A 236 -10.99 -3.65 0.62
C THR A 236 -11.14 -2.44 1.55
N ARG A 237 -10.09 -2.15 2.33
CA ARG A 237 -10.10 -1.02 3.27
C ARG A 237 -10.22 0.32 2.55
N ILE A 238 -9.46 0.54 1.48
CA ILE A 238 -9.53 1.79 0.73
C ILE A 238 -10.94 1.99 0.16
N MET A 239 -11.55 0.95 -0.44
CA MET A 239 -12.89 1.06 -1.01
C MET A 239 -13.94 1.39 0.06
N LEU A 240 -13.87 0.77 1.23
CA LEU A 240 -14.80 1.02 2.34
C LEU A 240 -14.62 2.43 2.93
N GLU A 241 -13.38 2.82 3.24
CA GLU A 241 -13.08 4.08 3.93
C GLU A 241 -13.27 5.30 2.99
N ARG A 242 -12.99 5.14 1.68
CA ARG A 242 -13.19 6.20 0.67
C ARG A 242 -14.60 6.20 0.06
N GLY A 243 -15.41 5.19 0.30
CA GLY A 243 -16.75 5.09 -0.27
C GLY A 243 -16.77 4.80 -1.78
N TYR A 244 -15.75 4.10 -2.30
CA TYR A 244 -15.66 3.80 -3.73
C TYR A 244 -16.65 2.71 -4.14
N ARG A 245 -17.41 2.97 -5.23
CA ARG A 245 -18.58 2.19 -5.63
C ARG A 245 -18.42 1.41 -6.93
N PHE A 246 -17.20 1.35 -7.47
CA PHE A 246 -16.97 0.57 -8.70
C PHE A 246 -16.95 -0.94 -8.41
N ASP A 247 -17.18 -1.71 -9.47
CA ASP A 247 -17.15 -3.17 -9.44
C ASP A 247 -15.71 -3.68 -9.45
N VAL A 248 -15.37 -4.55 -8.50
CA VAL A 248 -14.01 -5.10 -8.36
C VAL A 248 -13.68 -6.08 -9.49
N LYS A 249 -14.68 -6.82 -9.98
CA LYS A 249 -14.48 -7.75 -11.10
C LYS A 249 -14.17 -6.98 -12.39
N GLU A 250 -14.91 -5.89 -12.66
CA GLU A 250 -14.61 -5.00 -13.80
C GLU A 250 -13.18 -4.44 -13.71
N LEU A 251 -12.73 -4.09 -12.51
CA LEU A 251 -11.37 -3.62 -12.27
C LEU A 251 -10.31 -4.71 -12.56
N PHE A 252 -10.57 -5.96 -12.16
CA PHE A 252 -9.67 -7.08 -12.45
C PHE A 252 -9.60 -7.39 -13.94
N GLU A 253 -10.74 -7.37 -14.63
CA GLU A 253 -10.82 -7.57 -16.08
C GLU A 253 -10.07 -6.48 -16.85
N GLU A 254 -10.22 -5.21 -16.45
CA GLU A 254 -9.46 -4.10 -17.03
C GLU A 254 -7.96 -4.25 -16.79
N ALA A 255 -7.54 -4.59 -15.57
CA ALA A 255 -6.14 -4.83 -15.27
C ALA A 255 -5.56 -6.00 -16.08
N GLN A 256 -6.32 -7.08 -16.27
CA GLN A 256 -5.92 -8.22 -17.10
C GLN A 256 -5.76 -7.81 -18.58
N ARG A 257 -6.66 -7.00 -19.11
CA ARG A 257 -6.59 -6.47 -20.48
C ARG A 257 -5.29 -5.68 -20.72
N LEU A 258 -4.83 -4.95 -19.73
CA LEU A 258 -3.59 -4.14 -19.81
C LEU A 258 -2.30 -4.97 -19.88
N TYR A 259 -2.35 -6.25 -19.56
CA TYR A 259 -1.21 -7.16 -19.76
C TYR A 259 -1.04 -7.57 -21.23
N GLY A 260 -2.03 -7.35 -22.10
CA GLY A 260 -1.96 -7.71 -23.53
C GLY A 260 -1.80 -9.22 -23.76
N ASP A 261 -1.02 -9.58 -24.76
CA ASP A 261 -0.82 -10.97 -25.19
C ASP A 261 0.17 -11.78 -24.32
N ARG A 262 0.23 -11.49 -23.04
CA ARG A 262 1.07 -12.25 -22.09
C ARG A 262 0.65 -13.73 -22.05
N LYS A 263 1.65 -14.61 -22.00
CA LYS A 263 1.41 -16.05 -21.83
C LYS A 263 1.00 -16.33 -20.39
N TRP A 264 -0.26 -16.54 -20.19
CA TRP A 264 -0.82 -16.92 -18.91
C TRP A 264 -0.66 -18.42 -18.65
N LYS A 265 -0.53 -18.80 -17.38
CA LYS A 265 -0.54 -20.19 -16.95
C LYS A 265 -1.96 -20.72 -16.77
N LEU A 266 -2.87 -19.84 -16.33
CA LEU A 266 -4.31 -20.11 -16.27
C LEU A 266 -5.01 -19.41 -17.43
N ALA A 267 -6.14 -19.97 -17.88
CA ALA A 267 -6.98 -19.27 -18.84
C ALA A 267 -7.47 -17.93 -18.25
N PRO A 268 -7.56 -16.85 -19.05
CA PRO A 268 -7.91 -15.53 -18.55
C PRO A 268 -9.17 -15.49 -17.67
N ALA A 269 -10.26 -16.11 -18.12
CA ALA A 269 -11.51 -16.17 -17.37
C ALA A 269 -11.37 -16.99 -16.07
N GLU A 270 -10.59 -18.08 -16.07
CA GLU A 270 -10.33 -18.88 -14.89
C GLU A 270 -9.50 -18.09 -13.84
N ALA A 271 -8.48 -17.34 -14.29
CA ALA A 271 -7.67 -16.52 -13.42
C ALA A 271 -8.52 -15.45 -12.72
N ILE A 272 -9.41 -14.76 -13.44
CA ILE A 272 -10.34 -13.76 -12.87
C ILE A 272 -11.34 -14.40 -11.92
N ALA A 273 -11.93 -15.54 -12.25
CA ALA A 273 -12.85 -16.23 -11.35
C ALA A 273 -12.18 -16.60 -10.02
N LYS A 274 -10.99 -17.22 -10.07
CA LYS A 274 -10.20 -17.56 -8.87
C LYS A 274 -9.78 -16.34 -8.08
N LEU A 275 -9.41 -15.24 -8.75
CA LEU A 275 -9.07 -13.98 -8.09
C LEU A 275 -10.29 -13.38 -7.39
N ASN A 276 -11.45 -13.40 -8.02
CA ASN A 276 -12.68 -12.90 -7.43
C ASN A 276 -13.06 -13.71 -6.16
N ASP A 277 -13.04 -15.04 -6.24
CA ASP A 277 -13.32 -15.91 -5.09
C ASP A 277 -12.33 -15.65 -3.95
N PHE A 278 -11.04 -15.51 -4.26
CA PHE A 278 -10.01 -15.18 -3.29
C PHE A 278 -10.28 -13.80 -2.65
N PHE A 279 -10.62 -12.80 -3.45
CA PHE A 279 -10.89 -11.45 -2.97
C PHE A 279 -12.10 -11.41 -2.04
N ILE A 280 -13.22 -12.03 -2.43
CA ILE A 280 -14.42 -12.10 -1.60
C ILE A 280 -14.16 -12.83 -0.29
N ALA A 281 -13.38 -13.90 -0.31
CA ALA A 281 -12.95 -14.57 0.93
C ALA A 281 -12.15 -13.63 1.86
N ARG A 282 -11.38 -12.67 1.31
CA ARG A 282 -10.64 -11.67 2.12
C ARG A 282 -11.58 -10.57 2.64
N VAL A 283 -12.56 -10.13 1.86
CA VAL A 283 -13.60 -9.21 2.33
C VAL A 283 -14.40 -9.83 3.49
N LYS A 284 -14.80 -11.09 3.38
CA LYS A 284 -15.43 -11.83 4.48
C LYS A 284 -14.56 -11.84 5.74
N ASN A 285 -13.30 -12.24 5.57
CA ASN A 285 -12.36 -12.30 6.69
C ASN A 285 -12.17 -10.92 7.34
N TYR A 286 -12.07 -9.84 6.56
CA TYR A 286 -12.01 -8.49 7.08
C TYR A 286 -13.19 -8.16 7.99
N PHE A 287 -14.43 -8.41 7.55
CA PHE A 287 -15.61 -8.14 8.39
C PHE A 287 -15.62 -8.99 9.67
N LEU A 288 -15.22 -10.25 9.58
CA LEU A 288 -15.12 -11.12 10.76
C LEU A 288 -14.09 -10.63 11.77
N THR A 289 -12.92 -10.15 11.31
CA THR A 289 -11.90 -9.56 12.19
C THR A 289 -12.34 -8.24 12.83
N GLN A 290 -13.31 -7.55 12.20
CA GLN A 290 -13.98 -6.38 12.78
C GLN A 290 -15.12 -6.76 13.76
N GLY A 291 -15.24 -8.03 14.16
CA GLY A 291 -16.24 -8.51 15.10
C GLY A 291 -17.67 -8.63 14.55
N LYS A 292 -17.82 -8.66 13.21
CA LYS A 292 -19.12 -8.84 12.57
C LYS A 292 -19.59 -10.29 12.67
N GLU A 293 -20.89 -10.48 12.86
CA GLU A 293 -21.50 -11.81 13.00
C GLU A 293 -21.39 -12.63 11.71
N THR A 294 -20.94 -13.87 11.82
CA THR A 294 -20.64 -14.76 10.68
C THR A 294 -21.84 -14.94 9.75
N LEU A 295 -23.05 -15.18 10.30
CA LEU A 295 -24.24 -15.39 9.50
C LEU A 295 -24.64 -14.16 8.68
N LEU A 296 -24.48 -12.96 9.25
CA LEU A 296 -24.77 -11.71 8.56
C LEU A 296 -23.75 -11.46 7.44
N VAL A 297 -22.46 -11.72 7.70
CA VAL A 297 -21.40 -11.61 6.70
C VAL A 297 -21.63 -12.58 5.54
N GLU A 298 -21.98 -13.84 5.83
CA GLU A 298 -22.31 -14.82 4.78
C GLU A 298 -23.52 -14.41 3.96
N ALA A 299 -24.59 -13.94 4.60
CA ALA A 299 -25.79 -13.50 3.92
C ALA A 299 -25.54 -12.36 2.94
N VAL A 300 -24.81 -11.31 3.34
CA VAL A 300 -24.54 -10.16 2.46
C VAL A 300 -23.58 -10.50 1.33
N THR A 301 -22.62 -11.39 1.57
CA THR A 301 -21.61 -11.78 0.55
C THR A 301 -22.13 -12.82 -0.44
N ALA A 302 -23.26 -13.47 -0.17
CA ALA A 302 -23.94 -14.36 -1.11
C ALA A 302 -24.68 -13.60 -2.22
N VAL A 303 -24.93 -12.30 -2.05
CA VAL A 303 -25.70 -11.47 -2.98
C VAL A 303 -24.83 -10.36 -3.54
N ALA A 304 -24.55 -10.37 -4.86
CA ALA A 304 -23.79 -9.37 -5.59
C ALA A 304 -22.50 -8.91 -4.84
N PRO A 305 -21.49 -9.79 -4.73
CA PRO A 305 -20.29 -9.55 -3.93
C PRO A 305 -19.32 -8.54 -4.54
N ASP A 306 -19.54 -8.08 -5.77
CA ASP A 306 -18.56 -7.37 -6.58
C ASP A 306 -18.37 -5.89 -6.15
N ASN A 307 -19.32 -5.31 -5.41
CA ASN A 307 -19.21 -3.95 -4.87
C ASN A 307 -18.98 -3.95 -3.36
N VAL A 308 -17.72 -3.77 -2.95
CA VAL A 308 -17.29 -3.84 -1.54
C VAL A 308 -17.97 -2.80 -0.65
N TRP A 309 -18.14 -1.57 -1.14
CA TRP A 309 -18.82 -0.52 -0.38
C TRP A 309 -20.31 -0.87 -0.14
N ALA A 310 -20.98 -1.39 -1.18
CA ALA A 310 -22.37 -1.84 -1.05
C ALA A 310 -22.50 -2.99 -0.06
N LEU A 311 -21.54 -3.94 -0.04
CA LEU A 311 -21.48 -5.01 0.96
C LEU A 311 -21.41 -4.43 2.38
N GLY A 312 -20.51 -3.47 2.63
CA GLY A 312 -20.40 -2.81 3.93
C GLY A 312 -21.69 -2.12 4.37
N ARG A 313 -22.35 -1.44 3.44
CA ARG A 313 -23.66 -0.77 3.72
C ARG A 313 -24.78 -1.77 4.01
N ARG A 314 -24.87 -2.85 3.23
CA ARG A 314 -25.84 -3.93 3.45
C ARG A 314 -25.61 -4.61 4.79
N LEU A 315 -24.35 -4.89 5.14
CA LEU A 315 -24.01 -5.49 6.43
C LEU A 315 -24.44 -4.60 7.61
N GLY A 316 -24.15 -3.31 7.55
CA GLY A 316 -24.59 -2.37 8.59
C GLY A 316 -26.11 -2.27 8.70
N ALA A 317 -26.84 -2.26 7.56
CA ALA A 317 -28.30 -2.27 7.56
C ALA A 317 -28.85 -3.58 8.15
N LEU A 318 -28.30 -4.73 7.77
CA LEU A 318 -28.75 -6.03 8.27
C LEU A 318 -28.45 -6.20 9.78
N GLU A 319 -27.31 -5.70 10.27
CA GLU A 319 -27.02 -5.64 11.71
C GLU A 319 -28.04 -4.79 12.48
N SER A 320 -28.44 -3.65 11.91
CA SER A 320 -29.46 -2.81 12.54
C SER A 320 -30.82 -3.50 12.57
N MET A 321 -31.18 -4.18 11.49
CA MET A 321 -32.43 -4.95 11.42
C MET A 321 -32.43 -6.16 12.35
N SER A 322 -31.30 -6.89 12.47
CA SER A 322 -31.21 -8.10 13.29
C SER A 322 -31.42 -7.85 14.79
N ARG A 323 -31.30 -6.59 15.24
CA ARG A 323 -31.54 -6.16 16.63
C ARG A 323 -33.01 -5.81 16.91
N GLN A 324 -33.87 -5.84 15.91
CA GLN A 324 -35.30 -5.55 16.07
C GLN A 324 -36.06 -6.80 16.50
N ASP A 325 -37.01 -6.67 17.40
CA ASP A 325 -37.75 -7.79 18.00
C ASP A 325 -38.54 -8.61 16.97
N ASP A 326 -38.99 -7.98 15.88
CA ASP A 326 -39.76 -8.62 14.80
C ASP A 326 -38.87 -9.28 13.71
N PHE A 327 -37.55 -9.07 13.75
CA PHE A 327 -36.63 -9.61 12.73
C PHE A 327 -36.72 -11.15 12.58
N PRO A 328 -36.77 -11.97 13.66
CA PRO A 328 -36.88 -13.44 13.51
C PRO A 328 -38.12 -13.86 12.76
N GLN A 329 -39.25 -13.16 13.00
CA GLN A 329 -40.52 -13.46 12.33
C GLN A 329 -40.48 -13.05 10.85
N ALA A 330 -39.91 -11.89 10.54
CA ALA A 330 -39.69 -11.42 9.18
C ALA A 330 -38.78 -12.39 8.40
N ALA A 331 -37.62 -12.78 8.96
CA ALA A 331 -36.69 -13.72 8.35
C ALA A 331 -37.34 -15.09 8.06
N GLN A 332 -38.18 -15.58 8.99
CA GLN A 332 -38.91 -16.84 8.80
C GLN A 332 -39.94 -16.73 7.66
N THR A 333 -40.61 -15.59 7.54
CA THR A 333 -41.57 -15.32 6.45
C THR A 333 -40.84 -15.29 5.10
N PHE A 334 -39.74 -14.56 4.97
CA PHE A 334 -38.92 -14.54 3.74
C PHE A 334 -38.44 -15.93 3.36
N LYS A 335 -37.97 -16.73 4.33
CA LYS A 335 -37.54 -18.12 4.08
C LYS A 335 -38.67 -18.98 3.50
N ARG A 336 -39.90 -18.84 4.03
CA ARG A 336 -41.07 -19.55 3.52
C ARG A 336 -41.39 -19.14 2.07
N VAL A 337 -41.41 -17.84 1.78
CA VAL A 337 -41.67 -17.30 0.45
C VAL A 337 -40.61 -17.78 -0.54
N ALA A 338 -39.34 -17.68 -0.22
CA ALA A 338 -38.24 -18.15 -1.06
C ALA A 338 -38.35 -19.66 -1.38
N ASN A 339 -38.71 -20.47 -0.37
CA ASN A 339 -38.94 -21.91 -0.60
C ASN A 339 -40.13 -22.21 -1.51
N ILE A 340 -41.21 -21.43 -1.45
CA ILE A 340 -42.36 -21.58 -2.30
C ILE A 340 -41.97 -21.24 -3.75
N ILE A 341 -41.31 -20.09 -3.99
CA ILE A 341 -40.83 -19.67 -5.31
C ILE A 341 -39.91 -20.73 -5.92
N ARG A 342 -38.96 -21.26 -5.17
CA ARG A 342 -38.04 -22.32 -5.62
C ARG A 342 -38.78 -23.60 -6.01
N LYS A 343 -39.80 -24.00 -5.24
CA LYS A 343 -40.62 -25.19 -5.58
C LYS A 343 -41.47 -25.01 -6.81
N GLN A 344 -41.86 -23.79 -7.14
CA GLN A 344 -42.64 -23.48 -8.34
C GLN A 344 -41.79 -23.30 -9.60
N GLY A 345 -40.47 -23.49 -9.54
CA GLY A 345 -39.56 -23.40 -10.67
C GLY A 345 -39.28 -21.96 -11.16
N HIS A 346 -39.59 -20.96 -10.33
CA HIS A 346 -39.25 -19.56 -10.63
C HIS A 346 -37.96 -19.22 -9.85
N GLU A 347 -36.95 -18.77 -10.58
CA GLU A 347 -35.79 -18.15 -9.92
C GLU A 347 -36.24 -16.81 -9.30
N ALA A 348 -35.94 -16.62 -8.02
CA ALA A 348 -36.12 -15.34 -7.36
C ALA A 348 -35.06 -14.39 -7.91
N GLY A 349 -35.46 -13.38 -8.66
CA GLY A 349 -34.63 -12.32 -9.20
C GLY A 349 -34.11 -11.39 -8.10
#